data_93ac8cb220f66e1e75142214c72133b1
#
_entry.id   93ac8cb220f66e1e75142214c72133b1
#
_cell.length_a   1.000
_cell.length_b   1.000
_cell.length_c   1.000
_cell.angle_alpha   90.00
_cell.angle_beta   90.00
_cell.angle_gamma   90.00
#
_symmetry.space_group_name_H-M   'P 1'
#
loop_
_entity.id
_entity.type
_entity.pdbx_description
1 polymer ?
#
loop_
_entity_poly.entity_id
_entity_poly.type
_entity_poly.pdbx_seq_one_letter_code
_entity_poly.pdbx_strand_id
1 'polypeptide(L)'
;MNTWPPGWADGDQQPQQPPPGTIPSRPGGNAAGGYPPPPAQSPSGYPPPPRTPDGYPRPQSGAAGPGGVPPVQGPPGADGYPPQPSYADANAAPPGPPPQRAPDGPGGPEGPDGPGGPGGPGGPPARPRRPVNIKKRILIGVGVFVALVLTFGVVTYFWADSKIRHEDVLDNYAGRPKGIEGTTWLIVGSDSREGLDATDRKKLHTGKAPGKRTDSMMLLHKGKGGTALISLPRDSYVDIPAFSKNGKTVKAQKNKLNAAFEKGGAPLLARTVEMATGIRLDHYAEIGFGGFNNIVNAMDGVDICLKGPIKDPKSGANLEAGCQTLNGEQSLAFVRSRYYDPARSDLARMENQQMFLSALAKKAKSAGILLNPFSAFPVADASLSAVTVDDDAGLFDLYDLFKDMGSLSGGKGVTTTVPIANPGHMVKDIGSTVLWDDKGAKALFQALRDGRTVDAAKN
;
A
#
# COMPACT_ATOMS: atom_id res chain seq x y z
N MET A 1 13.77 34.31 7.46
CA MET A 1 14.63 34.04 8.65
C MET A 1 14.73 32.54 8.77
N ASN A 2 15.93 31.99 8.54
CA ASN A 2 16.14 30.54 8.45
C ASN A 2 16.17 29.93 9.86
N THR A 3 15.13 29.22 10.23
CA THR A 3 15.10 28.44 11.47
C THR A 3 15.24 26.94 11.16
N TRP A 4 16.47 26.52 10.87
CA TRP A 4 16.84 25.11 10.97
C TRP A 4 17.02 24.75 12.43
N PRO A 5 16.76 23.51 12.85
CA PRO A 5 17.05 23.05 14.20
C PRO A 5 18.54 23.25 14.53
N PRO A 6 18.88 23.58 15.80
CA PRO A 6 20.29 23.71 16.24
C PRO A 6 21.05 22.40 15.94
N GLY A 7 22.17 22.51 15.31
CA GLY A 7 22.99 21.39 14.83
C GLY A 7 23.24 21.41 13.33
N TRP A 8 22.47 22.20 12.57
CA TRP A 8 22.62 22.35 11.12
C TRP A 8 23.23 23.70 10.71
N ALA A 9 23.45 24.63 11.65
CA ALA A 9 23.89 25.98 11.37
C ALA A 9 25.43 26.18 11.39
N ASP A 10 26.25 25.27 11.96
CA ASP A 10 27.69 25.48 12.16
C ASP A 10 28.57 24.63 11.22
N GLY A 11 28.35 24.71 9.93
CA GLY A 11 29.11 24.02 8.87
C GLY A 11 29.92 24.91 7.93
N ASP A 12 29.98 26.25 8.15
CA ASP A 12 30.72 27.18 7.31
C ASP A 12 32.03 27.64 8.02
N GLN A 13 32.96 26.70 8.24
CA GLN A 13 34.40 27.06 8.33
C GLN A 13 35.07 26.49 7.07
N GLN A 14 35.26 27.35 6.08
CA GLN A 14 36.19 27.08 4.98
C GLN A 14 37.59 26.85 5.57
N PRO A 15 38.32 25.80 5.11
CA PRO A 15 39.75 25.70 5.40
C PRO A 15 40.47 26.87 4.76
N GLN A 16 41.07 27.73 5.57
CA GLN A 16 41.98 28.77 5.09
C GLN A 16 43.16 28.08 4.40
N GLN A 17 43.43 28.44 3.16
CA GLN A 17 44.66 28.09 2.46
C GLN A 17 45.83 28.78 3.17
N PRO A 18 46.95 28.08 3.42
CA PRO A 18 48.16 28.71 3.92
C PRO A 18 48.79 29.59 2.83
N PRO A 19 49.45 30.70 3.19
CA PRO A 19 50.09 31.60 2.23
C PRO A 19 51.28 30.95 1.54
N PRO A 20 51.59 31.34 0.27
CA PRO A 20 52.71 30.77 -0.48
C PRO A 20 54.04 31.33 0.00
N GLY A 21 54.98 30.42 0.28
CA GLY A 21 56.38 30.78 0.41
C GLY A 21 57.04 30.34 1.71
N THR A 22 57.71 29.20 1.72
CA THR A 22 59.13 29.00 2.07
C THR A 22 59.45 27.52 2.06
N ILE A 23 60.35 27.13 1.20
CA ILE A 23 60.97 25.78 1.11
C ILE A 23 62.14 25.80 2.09
N PRO A 24 62.21 24.91 3.08
CA PRO A 24 63.48 24.66 3.80
C PRO A 24 64.23 23.51 3.11
N SER A 25 65.49 23.77 2.85
CA SER A 25 66.51 22.92 2.30
C SER A 25 66.75 21.67 3.16
N ARG A 26 66.98 20.56 2.49
CA ARG A 26 67.44 19.26 3.03
C ARG A 26 68.91 19.32 3.43
N PRO A 27 69.34 18.78 4.59
CA PRO A 27 70.70 18.31 4.76
C PRO A 27 70.75 16.82 4.40
N GLY A 28 71.79 16.46 3.62
CA GLY A 28 72.10 15.09 3.26
C GLY A 28 72.73 14.28 4.38
N GLY A 29 72.59 12.97 4.29
CA GLY A 29 73.25 12.01 5.17
C GLY A 29 72.92 10.57 4.72
N ASN A 30 73.91 9.88 4.16
CA ASN A 30 73.93 8.48 3.73
C ASN A 30 73.58 7.53 4.90
N ALA A 31 72.87 6.46 4.63
CA ALA A 31 73.28 5.08 5.01
C ALA A 31 72.32 4.05 4.39
N ALA A 32 72.93 3.04 3.80
CA ALA A 32 72.31 1.87 3.17
C ALA A 32 71.65 0.93 4.19
N GLY A 33 70.52 0.34 3.82
CA GLY A 33 69.89 -0.73 4.55
C GLY A 33 68.67 -1.24 3.76
N GLY A 34 68.92 -2.19 2.88
CA GLY A 34 67.88 -2.81 2.05
C GLY A 34 66.98 -3.72 2.86
N TYR A 35 65.68 -3.53 2.71
CA TYR A 35 64.66 -4.51 3.05
C TYR A 35 64.14 -5.13 1.75
N PRO A 36 64.02 -6.49 1.68
CA PRO A 36 63.44 -7.14 0.52
C PRO A 36 61.94 -6.87 0.43
N PRO A 37 61.38 -6.88 -0.78
CA PRO A 37 59.91 -6.71 -0.97
C PRO A 37 59.17 -7.95 -0.46
N PRO A 38 57.94 -7.79 0.04
CA PRO A 38 57.12 -8.91 0.47
C PRO A 38 56.70 -9.75 -0.74
N PRO A 39 56.56 -11.08 -0.57
CA PRO A 39 56.17 -11.97 -1.65
C PRO A 39 54.72 -11.75 -2.10
N ALA A 40 54.49 -11.81 -3.40
CA ALA A 40 53.18 -11.77 -4.02
C ALA A 40 52.29 -12.91 -3.49
N GLN A 41 51.15 -12.59 -2.89
CA GLN A 41 50.14 -13.55 -2.50
C GLN A 41 49.27 -13.87 -3.73
N SER A 42 49.30 -15.12 -4.16
CA SER A 42 48.35 -15.69 -5.11
C SER A 42 46.98 -15.90 -4.45
N PRO A 43 45.86 -15.67 -5.14
CA PRO A 43 44.57 -15.98 -4.61
C PRO A 43 44.22 -17.45 -4.82
N SER A 44 44.32 -18.27 -3.77
CA SER A 44 43.78 -19.63 -3.81
C SER A 44 43.35 -20.04 -2.39
N GLY A 45 42.15 -20.52 -2.28
CA GLY A 45 41.74 -21.28 -1.12
C GLY A 45 40.32 -21.08 -0.67
N TYR A 46 39.33 -21.48 -1.47
CA TYR A 46 38.06 -21.93 -0.92
C TYR A 46 38.25 -23.31 -0.30
N PRO A 47 37.80 -23.58 0.90
CA PRO A 47 37.82 -24.93 1.45
C PRO A 47 36.84 -25.83 0.66
N PRO A 48 37.20 -27.13 0.42
CA PRO A 48 36.31 -28.05 -0.26
C PRO A 48 35.07 -28.39 0.59
N PRO A 49 33.90 -28.69 -0.04
CA PRO A 49 32.73 -29.09 0.66
C PRO A 49 32.91 -30.45 1.36
N PRO A 50 32.20 -30.71 2.48
CA PRO A 50 32.29 -31.97 3.21
C PRO A 50 31.78 -33.12 2.36
N ARG A 51 32.55 -34.25 2.39
CA ARG A 51 32.21 -35.51 1.72
C ARG A 51 30.96 -36.12 2.38
N THR A 52 29.97 -36.46 1.57
CA THR A 52 28.85 -37.31 1.97
C THR A 52 29.28 -38.78 1.99
N PRO A 53 28.77 -39.62 2.92
CA PRO A 53 29.05 -41.06 2.90
C PRO A 53 28.32 -41.75 1.75
N ASP A 54 29.02 -42.74 1.17
CA ASP A 54 28.58 -43.61 0.08
C ASP A 54 27.33 -44.43 0.45
N GLY A 55 26.46 -44.57 -0.54
CA GLY A 55 25.52 -45.69 -0.51
C GLY A 55 24.15 -45.43 -1.15
N TYR A 56 24.07 -45.24 -2.46
CA TYR A 56 22.89 -45.68 -3.25
C TYR A 56 23.36 -45.91 -4.73
N PRO A 57 22.95 -47.04 -5.36
CA PRO A 57 23.39 -47.41 -6.69
C PRO A 57 22.69 -46.59 -7.78
N ARG A 58 23.51 -46.21 -8.80
CA ARG A 58 23.04 -45.60 -10.06
C ARG A 58 22.29 -46.61 -10.92
N PRO A 59 21.19 -46.24 -11.59
CA PRO A 59 20.70 -47.01 -12.74
C PRO A 59 21.54 -46.69 -14.00
N GLN A 60 21.92 -47.74 -14.71
CA GLN A 60 22.63 -47.70 -15.97
C GLN A 60 21.74 -47.25 -17.14
N SER A 61 22.30 -46.44 -18.02
CA SER A 61 21.75 -46.11 -19.33
C SER A 61 21.84 -47.31 -20.27
N GLY A 62 20.72 -47.75 -20.83
CA GLY A 62 20.63 -48.75 -21.89
C GLY A 62 19.69 -48.27 -23.02
N ALA A 63 20.13 -48.47 -24.26
CA ALA A 63 19.57 -47.90 -25.48
C ALA A 63 18.29 -48.58 -25.99
N ALA A 64 17.53 -47.79 -26.68
CA ALA A 64 16.58 -47.96 -27.80
C ALA A 64 16.03 -49.34 -28.24
N GLY A 65 14.70 -49.37 -28.44
CA GLY A 65 13.96 -50.25 -29.33
C GLY A 65 12.42 -50.17 -29.15
N PRO A 66 11.63 -50.22 -30.23
CA PRO A 66 10.23 -49.77 -30.22
C PRO A 66 9.26 -50.93 -29.96
N GLY A 67 8.16 -50.67 -29.26
CA GLY A 67 7.06 -51.63 -29.19
C GLY A 67 6.07 -51.44 -28.05
N GLY A 68 4.85 -51.11 -28.40
CA GLY A 68 3.62 -51.64 -27.79
C GLY A 68 3.28 -51.21 -26.37
N VAL A 69 2.33 -50.30 -26.23
CA VAL A 69 1.67 -49.96 -24.96
C VAL A 69 0.51 -50.96 -24.72
N PRO A 70 0.46 -51.72 -23.61
CA PRO A 70 -0.78 -52.37 -23.15
C PRO A 70 -1.57 -51.45 -22.19
N PRO A 71 -2.92 -51.58 -22.15
CA PRO A 71 -3.78 -50.69 -21.36
C PRO A 71 -3.72 -51.01 -19.88
N VAL A 72 -3.63 -49.94 -19.07
CA VAL A 72 -3.72 -50.01 -17.62
C VAL A 72 -5.19 -50.10 -17.21
N GLN A 73 -5.56 -51.19 -16.55
CA GLN A 73 -6.85 -51.37 -15.88
C GLN A 73 -6.92 -50.52 -14.61
N GLY A 74 -7.99 -49.70 -14.52
CA GLY A 74 -8.35 -48.97 -13.30
C GLY A 74 -9.12 -49.85 -12.32
N PRO A 75 -9.14 -49.52 -11.03
CA PRO A 75 -9.92 -50.23 -10.01
C PRO A 75 -11.41 -49.93 -10.08
N PRO A 76 -12.31 -50.84 -9.62
CA PRO A 76 -13.74 -50.75 -9.79
C PRO A 76 -14.45 -49.91 -8.74
N GLY A 77 -15.45 -49.17 -9.16
CA GLY A 77 -16.71 -48.97 -8.49
C GLY A 77 -16.84 -47.88 -7.43
N ALA A 78 -17.53 -46.79 -7.78
CA ALA A 78 -18.56 -46.19 -6.93
C ALA A 78 -19.53 -45.40 -7.82
N ASP A 79 -20.79 -45.71 -7.73
CA ASP A 79 -21.94 -45.27 -8.51
C ASP A 79 -22.33 -43.83 -8.26
N GLY A 80 -22.82 -43.18 -9.30
CA GLY A 80 -23.95 -42.27 -9.17
C GLY A 80 -23.70 -40.77 -9.15
N TYR A 81 -23.46 -40.16 -10.35
CA TYR A 81 -23.92 -38.79 -10.63
C TYR A 81 -24.53 -38.72 -12.04
N PRO A 82 -25.71 -38.10 -12.19
CA PRO A 82 -26.30 -37.92 -13.50
C PRO A 82 -25.55 -36.87 -14.33
N PRO A 83 -25.56 -36.95 -15.68
CA PRO A 83 -24.83 -36.02 -16.55
C PRO A 83 -25.44 -34.62 -16.51
N GLN A 84 -24.60 -33.61 -16.41
CA GLN A 84 -24.98 -32.21 -16.58
C GLN A 84 -25.31 -31.92 -18.07
N PRO A 85 -26.37 -31.17 -18.38
CA PRO A 85 -26.65 -30.74 -19.74
C PRO A 85 -25.70 -29.62 -20.17
N SER A 86 -25.14 -29.79 -21.37
CA SER A 86 -24.39 -28.79 -22.11
C SER A 86 -25.26 -27.57 -22.44
N TYR A 87 -24.83 -26.39 -22.00
CA TYR A 87 -25.40 -25.13 -22.43
C TYR A 87 -24.91 -24.81 -23.87
N ALA A 88 -25.79 -24.98 -24.84
CA ALA A 88 -25.69 -24.34 -26.14
C ALA A 88 -27.02 -23.64 -26.41
N ASP A 89 -26.93 -22.37 -26.75
CA ASP A 89 -27.92 -21.51 -27.39
C ASP A 89 -29.32 -21.37 -26.75
N ALA A 90 -29.48 -20.34 -25.92
CA ALA A 90 -30.77 -19.81 -25.50
C ALA A 90 -30.91 -18.33 -25.92
N ASN A 91 -31.15 -18.12 -27.23
CA ASN A 91 -31.70 -16.86 -27.73
C ASN A 91 -32.82 -17.22 -28.73
N ALA A 92 -33.92 -17.72 -28.20
CA ALA A 92 -35.21 -17.77 -28.94
C ALA A 92 -36.34 -17.62 -27.92
N ALA A 93 -37.03 -16.49 -27.96
CA ALA A 93 -38.26 -16.28 -27.22
C ALA A 93 -39.33 -17.30 -27.68
N PRO A 94 -40.14 -17.90 -26.79
CA PRO A 94 -41.22 -18.79 -27.18
C PRO A 94 -42.33 -18.00 -27.87
N PRO A 95 -42.95 -18.54 -28.97
CA PRO A 95 -44.10 -17.92 -29.61
C PRO A 95 -45.32 -17.98 -28.70
N GLY A 96 -46.00 -16.84 -28.54
CA GLY A 96 -47.24 -16.71 -27.80
C GLY A 96 -48.37 -17.55 -28.43
N PRO A 97 -49.38 -17.98 -27.65
CA PRO A 97 -50.49 -18.77 -28.16
C PRO A 97 -51.32 -17.94 -29.14
N PRO A 98 -51.89 -18.58 -30.20
CA PRO A 98 -52.72 -17.90 -31.18
C PRO A 98 -54.05 -17.45 -30.57
N PRO A 99 -54.65 -16.33 -31.05
CA PRO A 99 -55.93 -15.86 -30.55
C PRO A 99 -57.04 -16.87 -30.90
N GLN A 100 -57.72 -17.35 -29.88
CA GLN A 100 -58.91 -18.18 -30.09
C GLN A 100 -60.08 -17.31 -30.64
N ARG A 101 -60.47 -17.59 -31.84
CA ARG A 101 -61.67 -17.04 -32.48
C ARG A 101 -62.90 -17.71 -31.83
N ALA A 102 -63.75 -16.93 -31.20
CA ALA A 102 -65.05 -17.42 -30.75
C ALA A 102 -65.91 -17.84 -31.96
N PRO A 103 -66.63 -18.96 -31.86
CA PRO A 103 -67.52 -19.35 -32.93
C PRO A 103 -68.80 -18.49 -32.96
N ASP A 104 -69.18 -18.03 -34.17
CA ASP A 104 -70.43 -17.34 -34.42
C ASP A 104 -71.57 -18.31 -34.13
N GLY A 105 -72.41 -17.98 -33.15
CA GLY A 105 -73.66 -18.67 -32.88
C GLY A 105 -74.73 -18.26 -33.88
N PRO A 106 -75.60 -19.19 -34.30
CA PRO A 106 -76.70 -18.91 -35.30
C PRO A 106 -77.78 -18.02 -34.67
N GLY A 107 -78.28 -17.08 -35.50
CA GLY A 107 -79.36 -16.14 -35.19
C GLY A 107 -80.63 -16.80 -34.70
N GLY A 108 -81.12 -16.38 -33.57
CA GLY A 108 -82.51 -16.72 -33.11
C GLY A 108 -83.53 -15.69 -33.62
N PRO A 109 -84.79 -16.07 -33.79
CA PRO A 109 -85.81 -15.23 -34.40
C PRO A 109 -86.24 -14.08 -33.51
N GLU A 110 -86.62 -12.97 -34.19
CA GLU A 110 -87.24 -11.79 -33.62
C GLU A 110 -88.55 -12.12 -32.87
N GLY A 111 -88.60 -11.80 -31.57
CA GLY A 111 -89.84 -11.89 -30.82
C GLY A 111 -90.50 -10.51 -30.72
N PRO A 112 -91.81 -10.43 -30.58
CA PRO A 112 -92.62 -9.21 -30.73
C PRO A 112 -92.45 -8.28 -29.51
N ASP A 113 -92.58 -6.98 -29.77
CA ASP A 113 -92.58 -5.86 -28.87
C ASP A 113 -93.43 -6.05 -27.60
N GLY A 114 -92.78 -6.08 -26.41
CA GLY A 114 -93.46 -6.08 -25.14
C GLY A 114 -93.51 -4.65 -24.56
N PRO A 115 -94.61 -4.25 -23.83
CA PRO A 115 -94.81 -2.88 -23.33
C PRO A 115 -93.81 -2.53 -22.25
N GLY A 116 -93.36 -1.28 -22.23
CA GLY A 116 -92.39 -0.68 -21.35
C GLY A 116 -92.69 -0.88 -19.89
N GLY A 117 -91.73 -1.46 -19.17
CA GLY A 117 -91.72 -1.57 -17.72
C GLY A 117 -91.25 -0.26 -17.05
N PRO A 118 -91.77 0.07 -15.84
CA PRO A 118 -91.39 1.33 -15.13
C PRO A 118 -89.98 1.33 -14.74
N GLY A 119 -89.30 2.50 -14.93
CA GLY A 119 -87.90 2.73 -14.65
C GLY A 119 -87.50 2.39 -13.20
N GLY A 120 -86.54 1.48 -13.11
CA GLY A 120 -85.89 1.19 -11.77
C GLY A 120 -85.23 2.40 -11.17
N PRO A 121 -85.15 2.50 -9.81
CA PRO A 121 -84.54 3.63 -9.15
C PRO A 121 -83.07 3.76 -9.53
N GLY A 122 -82.69 4.97 -9.96
CA GLY A 122 -81.34 5.30 -10.37
C GLY A 122 -80.32 4.94 -9.32
N GLY A 123 -79.32 4.18 -9.69
CA GLY A 123 -78.17 3.88 -8.83
C GLY A 123 -77.47 5.14 -8.34
N PRO A 124 -76.86 5.12 -7.16
CA PRO A 124 -76.27 6.30 -6.57
C PRO A 124 -75.22 6.93 -7.54
N PRO A 125 -75.18 8.26 -7.66
CA PRO A 125 -74.28 8.93 -8.59
C PRO A 125 -72.86 8.57 -8.30
N ALA A 126 -72.11 8.15 -9.32
CA ALA A 126 -70.69 7.87 -9.22
C ALA A 126 -69.96 9.07 -8.64
N ARG A 127 -69.37 8.90 -7.47
CA ARG A 127 -68.61 9.98 -6.81
C ARG A 127 -67.52 10.46 -7.79
N PRO A 128 -67.41 11.77 -8.03
CA PRO A 128 -66.37 12.31 -8.95
C PRO A 128 -64.99 11.94 -8.36
N ARG A 129 -64.23 11.20 -9.17
CA ARG A 129 -62.82 10.88 -8.83
C ARG A 129 -62.06 12.19 -8.80
N ARG A 130 -61.62 12.61 -7.57
CA ARG A 130 -60.81 13.81 -7.38
C ARG A 130 -59.57 13.75 -8.31
N PRO A 131 -59.32 14.82 -9.07
CA PRO A 131 -58.14 14.83 -9.96
C PRO A 131 -56.88 14.61 -9.15
N VAL A 132 -56.16 13.54 -9.44
CA VAL A 132 -54.93 13.18 -8.79
C VAL A 132 -53.85 14.18 -9.24
N ASN A 133 -53.39 15.02 -8.37
CA ASN A 133 -52.36 16.01 -8.71
C ASN A 133 -50.99 15.32 -8.84
N ILE A 134 -50.75 14.79 -10.08
CA ILE A 134 -49.53 14.00 -10.44
C ILE A 134 -48.26 14.79 -10.10
N LYS A 135 -48.22 16.10 -10.35
CA LYS A 135 -47.08 16.99 -10.02
C LYS A 135 -46.73 16.94 -8.53
N LYS A 136 -47.79 17.00 -7.67
CA LYS A 136 -47.58 16.92 -6.21
C LYS A 136 -47.06 15.56 -5.76
N ARG A 137 -47.53 14.47 -6.38
CA ARG A 137 -47.01 13.10 -6.09
C ARG A 137 -45.57 12.91 -6.54
N ILE A 138 -45.21 13.42 -7.73
CA ILE A 138 -43.81 13.43 -8.21
C ILE A 138 -42.92 14.22 -7.27
N LEU A 139 -43.35 15.43 -6.87
CA LEU A 139 -42.60 16.28 -5.93
C LEU A 139 -42.36 15.60 -4.57
N ILE A 140 -43.41 14.95 -4.04
CA ILE A 140 -43.31 14.17 -2.78
C ILE A 140 -42.37 12.98 -2.99
N GLY A 141 -42.48 12.24 -4.11
CA GLY A 141 -41.60 11.12 -4.44
C GLY A 141 -40.12 11.53 -4.54
N VAL A 142 -39.84 12.66 -5.21
CA VAL A 142 -38.49 13.22 -5.30
C VAL A 142 -37.99 13.65 -3.91
N GLY A 143 -38.85 14.32 -3.11
CA GLY A 143 -38.49 14.72 -1.74
C GLY A 143 -38.15 13.52 -0.85
N VAL A 144 -38.92 12.44 -0.90
CA VAL A 144 -38.66 11.19 -0.17
C VAL A 144 -37.37 10.55 -0.67
N PHE A 145 -37.16 10.49 -1.98
CA PHE A 145 -35.93 9.95 -2.55
C PHE A 145 -34.70 10.72 -2.09
N VAL A 146 -34.73 12.06 -2.14
CA VAL A 146 -33.64 12.91 -1.66
C VAL A 146 -33.39 12.69 -0.17
N ALA A 147 -34.47 12.63 0.63
CA ALA A 147 -34.35 12.36 2.08
C ALA A 147 -33.69 11.01 2.36
N LEU A 148 -34.06 9.95 1.62
CA LEU A 148 -33.44 8.62 1.74
C LEU A 148 -31.96 8.63 1.36
N VAL A 149 -31.60 9.33 0.27
CA VAL A 149 -30.20 9.46 -0.18
C VAL A 149 -29.37 10.20 0.86
N LEU A 150 -29.90 11.30 1.43
CA LEU A 150 -29.21 12.05 2.48
C LEU A 150 -29.07 11.22 3.77
N THR A 151 -30.13 10.52 4.19
CA THR A 151 -30.05 9.63 5.36
C THR A 151 -29.03 8.52 5.15
N PHE A 152 -29.04 7.89 3.98
CA PHE A 152 -28.05 6.85 3.62
C PHE A 152 -26.63 7.43 3.65
N GLY A 153 -26.42 8.62 3.09
CA GLY A 153 -25.11 9.30 3.11
C GLY A 153 -24.62 9.56 4.53
N VAL A 154 -25.48 10.09 5.40
CA VAL A 154 -25.15 10.36 6.81
C VAL A 154 -24.83 9.07 7.57
N VAL A 155 -25.63 8.03 7.42
CA VAL A 155 -25.41 6.73 8.06
C VAL A 155 -24.09 6.10 7.57
N THR A 156 -23.82 6.15 6.26
CA THR A 156 -22.59 5.63 5.68
C THR A 156 -21.37 6.41 6.17
N TYR A 157 -21.48 7.74 6.30
CA TYR A 157 -20.42 8.58 6.84
C TYR A 157 -20.05 8.17 8.27
N PHE A 158 -21.03 8.13 9.20
CA PHE A 158 -20.76 7.74 10.57
C PHE A 158 -20.29 6.29 10.73
N TRP A 159 -20.79 5.38 9.88
CA TRP A 159 -20.29 4.02 9.83
C TRP A 159 -18.81 3.99 9.39
N ALA A 160 -18.44 4.71 8.34
CA ALA A 160 -17.07 4.76 7.84
C ALA A 160 -16.11 5.39 8.86
N ASP A 161 -16.51 6.50 9.46
CA ASP A 161 -15.75 7.21 10.48
C ASP A 161 -15.50 6.34 11.72
N SER A 162 -16.49 5.56 12.16
CA SER A 162 -16.36 4.62 13.29
C SER A 162 -15.39 3.48 13.08
N LYS A 163 -14.93 3.23 11.83
CA LYS A 163 -13.95 2.18 11.48
C LYS A 163 -12.52 2.67 11.59
N ILE A 164 -12.30 3.96 11.48
CA ILE A 164 -10.96 4.56 11.54
C ILE A 164 -10.45 4.52 12.97
N ARG A 165 -9.19 4.15 13.15
CA ARG A 165 -8.52 4.20 14.46
C ARG A 165 -7.76 5.50 14.58
N HIS A 166 -8.00 6.25 15.64
CA HIS A 166 -7.31 7.49 15.93
C HIS A 166 -6.29 7.29 17.03
N GLU A 167 -5.15 7.97 16.91
CA GLU A 167 -4.04 7.99 17.90
C GLU A 167 -3.51 9.40 18.00
N ASP A 168 -3.28 9.90 19.22
CA ASP A 168 -2.66 11.20 19.46
C ASP A 168 -1.17 11.14 19.10
N VAL A 169 -0.84 11.54 17.86
CA VAL A 169 0.50 11.41 17.26
C VAL A 169 1.18 12.75 17.09
N LEU A 170 0.44 13.80 16.75
CA LEU A 170 0.98 15.07 16.29
C LEU A 170 0.97 16.16 17.38
N ASP A 171 1.77 15.95 18.41
CA ASP A 171 1.92 16.87 19.52
C ASP A 171 2.37 18.27 19.11
N ASN A 172 1.89 19.31 19.83
CA ASN A 172 2.45 20.64 19.78
C ASN A 172 3.64 20.72 20.75
N TYR A 173 4.84 20.92 20.22
CA TYR A 173 6.06 21.06 21.03
C TYR A 173 6.83 22.34 20.67
N ALA A 174 7.64 22.83 21.62
CA ALA A 174 8.47 24.01 21.39
C ALA A 174 9.48 23.76 20.26
N GLY A 175 9.50 24.65 19.25
CA GLY A 175 10.37 24.51 18.08
C GLY A 175 9.83 23.60 16.99
N ARG A 176 8.56 23.18 17.05
CA ARG A 176 7.90 22.47 15.95
C ARG A 176 7.97 23.31 14.66
N PRO A 177 8.32 22.73 13.50
CA PRO A 177 8.37 23.44 12.23
C PRO A 177 7.02 24.16 11.94
N LYS A 178 7.09 25.29 11.25
CA LYS A 178 5.91 25.99 10.79
C LYS A 178 5.25 25.19 9.65
N GLY A 179 3.92 25.26 9.57
CA GLY A 179 3.17 24.71 8.44
C GLY A 179 3.67 25.32 7.12
N ILE A 180 3.67 24.49 6.10
CA ILE A 180 3.98 24.90 4.72
C ILE A 180 2.68 24.85 3.90
N GLU A 181 2.70 25.45 2.71
CA GLU A 181 1.52 25.41 1.84
C GLU A 181 1.30 24.00 1.30
N GLY A 182 0.06 23.49 1.44
CA GLY A 182 -0.32 22.14 1.05
C GLY A 182 -0.50 21.23 2.26
N THR A 183 -0.57 19.94 2.02
CA THR A 183 -0.77 18.91 3.05
C THR A 183 0.38 17.91 3.05
N THR A 184 0.92 17.61 4.21
CA THR A 184 2.02 16.66 4.39
C THR A 184 1.60 15.52 5.29
N TRP A 185 1.67 14.30 4.76
CA TRP A 185 1.43 13.06 5.48
C TRP A 185 2.72 12.34 5.81
N LEU A 186 2.82 11.77 7.01
CA LEU A 186 3.78 10.72 7.32
C LEU A 186 3.07 9.37 7.22
N ILE A 187 3.42 8.58 6.20
CA ILE A 187 2.88 7.24 5.98
C ILE A 187 3.85 6.22 6.52
N VAL A 188 3.38 5.35 7.41
CA VAL A 188 4.19 4.38 8.12
C VAL A 188 3.66 2.96 7.88
N GLY A 189 4.54 2.07 7.44
CA GLY A 189 4.30 0.64 7.47
C GLY A 189 4.94 0.04 8.70
N SER A 190 4.14 -0.43 9.64
CA SER A 190 4.63 -1.06 10.87
C SER A 190 4.56 -2.58 10.80
N ASP A 191 5.40 -3.25 11.59
CA ASP A 191 5.31 -4.70 11.82
C ASP A 191 4.27 -5.05 12.91
N SER A 192 3.30 -4.16 13.14
CA SER A 192 2.21 -4.41 14.06
C SER A 192 1.48 -5.69 13.68
N ARG A 193 1.37 -6.57 14.66
CA ARG A 193 0.68 -7.87 14.55
C ARG A 193 -0.67 -7.86 15.22
N GLU A 194 -1.17 -6.66 15.46
CA GLU A 194 -2.47 -6.45 16.05
C GLU A 194 -3.55 -7.06 15.14
N GLY A 195 -4.46 -7.83 15.72
CA GLY A 195 -5.47 -8.55 14.96
C GLY A 195 -5.00 -9.84 14.25
N LEU A 196 -3.70 -10.20 14.30
CA LEU A 196 -3.19 -11.46 13.75
C LEU A 196 -3.19 -12.58 14.80
N ASP A 197 -3.82 -13.69 14.48
CA ASP A 197 -3.72 -14.93 15.28
C ASP A 197 -2.37 -15.66 15.04
N ALA A 198 -2.17 -16.82 15.72
CA ALA A 198 -0.94 -17.61 15.60
C ALA A 198 -0.77 -18.20 14.18
N THR A 199 -1.88 -18.55 13.52
CA THR A 199 -1.90 -19.12 12.17
C THR A 199 -1.53 -18.07 11.13
N ASP A 200 -2.13 -16.89 11.25
CA ASP A 200 -1.84 -15.75 10.38
C ASP A 200 -0.39 -15.30 10.49
N ARG A 201 0.15 -15.21 11.72
CA ARG A 201 1.58 -14.89 11.93
C ARG A 201 2.52 -15.88 11.27
N LYS A 202 2.15 -17.16 11.25
CA LYS A 202 2.93 -18.21 10.58
C LYS A 202 2.84 -18.05 9.06
N LYS A 203 1.64 -17.89 8.51
CA LYS A 203 1.41 -17.67 7.05
C LYS A 203 2.14 -16.43 6.55
N LEU A 204 2.00 -15.32 7.26
CA LEU A 204 2.59 -14.05 6.88
C LEU A 204 4.09 -13.93 7.20
N HIS A 205 4.73 -14.99 7.69
CA HIS A 205 6.16 -15.00 8.07
C HIS A 205 6.57 -13.82 8.97
N THR A 206 5.69 -13.41 9.90
CA THR A 206 5.91 -12.20 10.74
C THR A 206 6.70 -12.48 12.01
N GLY A 207 6.97 -13.74 12.34
CA GLY A 207 7.75 -14.15 13.52
C GLY A 207 7.05 -13.85 14.86
N LYS A 208 7.83 -13.92 15.98
CA LYS A 208 7.33 -13.73 17.35
C LYS A 208 8.04 -12.58 18.09
N ALA A 209 8.84 -11.74 17.43
CA ALA A 209 9.62 -10.69 18.09
C ALA A 209 8.70 -9.72 18.85
N PRO A 210 8.97 -9.40 20.12
CA PRO A 210 8.18 -8.40 20.85
C PRO A 210 8.46 -6.99 20.34
N GLY A 211 7.47 -6.09 20.52
CA GLY A 211 7.56 -4.69 20.12
C GLY A 211 6.96 -4.39 18.75
N LYS A 212 6.61 -3.12 18.54
CA LYS A 212 6.21 -2.57 17.24
C LYS A 212 7.46 -1.92 16.62
N ARG A 213 7.75 -2.22 15.37
CA ARG A 213 8.81 -1.58 14.57
C ARG A 213 8.22 -1.05 13.29
N THR A 214 8.87 -0.06 12.71
CA THR A 214 8.53 0.40 11.38
C THR A 214 9.62 0.00 10.39
N ASP A 215 9.18 -0.58 9.28
CA ASP A 215 10.06 -0.99 8.18
C ASP A 215 10.00 -0.02 6.99
N SER A 216 8.93 0.76 6.87
CA SER A 216 8.76 1.76 5.81
C SER A 216 8.21 3.06 6.38
N MET A 217 8.81 4.16 5.96
CA MET A 217 8.39 5.52 6.29
C MET A 217 8.48 6.36 5.04
N MET A 218 7.40 7.07 4.73
CA MET A 218 7.31 7.91 3.54
C MET A 218 6.63 9.23 3.90
N LEU A 219 7.16 10.33 3.36
CA LEU A 219 6.49 11.61 3.37
C LEU A 219 5.73 11.76 2.04
N LEU A 220 4.42 11.94 2.10
CA LEU A 220 3.63 12.39 0.97
C LEU A 220 3.33 13.87 1.19
N HIS A 221 3.78 14.70 0.26
CA HIS A 221 3.46 16.13 0.25
C HIS A 221 2.67 16.48 -1.00
N LYS A 222 1.57 17.20 -0.80
CA LYS A 222 0.76 17.79 -1.87
C LYS A 222 0.72 19.30 -1.71
N GLY A 223 1.39 20.01 -2.59
CA GLY A 223 1.46 21.47 -2.60
C GLY A 223 1.46 22.06 -4.01
N LYS A 224 1.80 23.34 -4.15
CA LYS A 224 1.92 24.03 -5.46
C LYS A 224 2.90 23.34 -6.40
N GLY A 225 3.99 22.78 -5.89
CA GLY A 225 4.98 22.03 -6.65
C GLY A 225 4.50 20.67 -7.17
N GLY A 226 3.25 20.27 -6.89
CA GLY A 226 2.69 18.98 -7.25
C GLY A 226 2.68 18.01 -6.09
N THR A 227 2.49 16.71 -6.41
CA THR A 227 2.52 15.62 -5.42
C THR A 227 3.90 14.98 -5.40
N ALA A 228 4.51 14.87 -4.22
CA ALA A 228 5.80 14.22 -4.02
C ALA A 228 5.69 13.14 -2.94
N LEU A 229 6.17 11.92 -3.23
CA LEU A 229 6.32 10.83 -2.29
C LEU A 229 7.81 10.60 -2.04
N ILE A 230 8.25 10.83 -0.82
CA ILE A 230 9.65 10.75 -0.43
C ILE A 230 9.85 9.63 0.56
N SER A 231 10.59 8.59 0.16
CA SER A 231 10.96 7.49 1.06
C SER A 231 12.05 7.93 2.03
N LEU A 232 11.85 7.65 3.31
CA LEU A 232 12.83 7.83 4.38
C LEU A 232 13.38 6.46 4.79
N PRO A 233 14.67 6.14 4.53
CA PRO A 233 15.24 4.86 4.92
C PRO A 233 15.11 4.65 6.44
N ARG A 234 14.66 3.49 6.86
CA ARG A 234 14.44 3.15 8.28
C ARG A 234 15.73 3.23 9.12
N ASP A 235 16.87 2.96 8.48
CA ASP A 235 18.20 3.01 9.11
C ASP A 235 18.87 4.38 9.00
N SER A 236 18.13 5.45 8.59
CA SER A 236 18.61 6.83 8.55
C SER A 236 19.18 7.26 9.91
N TYR A 237 20.41 7.75 9.91
CA TYR A 237 21.09 8.21 11.13
C TYR A 237 20.70 9.64 11.45
N VAL A 238 19.78 9.81 12.40
CA VAL A 238 19.13 11.09 12.72
C VAL A 238 19.17 11.40 14.21
N ASP A 239 18.97 12.67 14.56
CA ASP A 239 18.81 13.11 15.94
C ASP A 239 17.38 12.77 16.41
N ILE A 240 17.28 11.88 17.41
CA ILE A 240 16.03 11.56 18.12
C ILE A 240 15.94 12.51 19.31
N PRO A 241 14.89 13.33 19.43
CA PRO A 241 14.73 14.28 20.53
C PRO A 241 14.56 13.59 21.88
N ALA A 242 14.75 14.34 22.96
CA ALA A 242 14.43 13.86 24.30
C ALA A 242 12.93 13.57 24.41
N PHE A 243 12.57 12.49 25.10
CA PHE A 243 11.18 12.04 25.27
C PHE A 243 10.98 11.44 26.67
N SER A 244 9.74 11.33 27.10
CA SER A 244 9.38 10.64 28.35
C SER A 244 8.98 9.21 28.08
N LYS A 245 9.50 8.27 28.87
CA LYS A 245 9.08 6.85 28.85
C LYS A 245 8.92 6.36 30.28
N ASN A 246 7.71 5.89 30.63
CA ASN A 246 7.40 5.42 31.99
C ASN A 246 7.77 6.43 33.08
N GLY A 247 7.49 7.72 32.85
CA GLY A 247 7.78 8.81 33.79
C GLY A 247 9.28 9.20 33.88
N LYS A 248 10.15 8.59 33.07
CA LYS A 248 11.59 8.92 33.03
C LYS A 248 11.94 9.65 31.72
N THR A 249 12.68 10.74 31.85
CA THR A 249 13.20 11.47 30.68
C THR A 249 14.37 10.72 30.06
N VAL A 250 14.22 10.33 28.80
CA VAL A 250 15.30 9.81 27.95
C VAL A 250 15.91 10.99 27.21
N LYS A 251 17.25 11.18 27.35
CA LYS A 251 17.96 12.29 26.68
C LYS A 251 17.93 12.12 25.15
N ALA A 252 18.05 13.26 24.46
CA ALA A 252 18.25 13.27 23.02
C ALA A 252 19.49 12.46 22.62
N GLN A 253 19.39 11.74 21.51
CA GLN A 253 20.47 10.86 21.04
C GLN A 253 20.40 10.70 19.51
N LYS A 254 21.56 10.50 18.87
CA LYS A 254 21.56 10.05 17.47
C LYS A 254 21.37 8.54 17.39
N ASN A 255 20.46 8.13 16.50
CA ASN A 255 20.18 6.70 16.25
C ASN A 255 19.54 6.53 14.88
N LYS A 256 19.22 5.28 14.54
CA LYS A 256 18.39 4.94 13.38
C LYS A 256 16.98 5.50 13.53
N LEU A 257 16.40 5.99 12.45
CA LEU A 257 15.05 6.59 12.45
C LEU A 257 13.99 5.63 13.01
N ASN A 258 14.05 4.33 12.65
CA ASN A 258 13.11 3.32 13.17
C ASN A 258 13.22 3.12 14.70
N ALA A 259 14.35 3.46 15.31
CA ALA A 259 14.51 3.41 16.76
C ALA A 259 13.64 4.45 17.49
N ALA A 260 13.27 5.54 16.83
CA ALA A 260 12.31 6.50 17.39
C ALA A 260 10.95 5.82 17.61
N PHE A 261 10.46 5.09 16.61
CA PHE A 261 9.20 4.34 16.71
C PHE A 261 9.25 3.23 17.77
N GLU A 262 10.34 2.44 17.81
CA GLU A 262 10.51 1.37 18.81
C GLU A 262 10.55 1.91 20.26
N LYS A 263 11.10 3.10 20.46
CA LYS A 263 11.31 3.69 21.78
C LYS A 263 10.12 4.48 22.30
N GLY A 264 9.46 5.26 21.44
CA GLY A 264 8.42 6.20 21.82
C GLY A 264 7.18 6.21 20.90
N GLY A 265 7.03 5.19 20.02
CA GLY A 265 5.85 5.05 19.17
C GLY A 265 5.76 6.10 18.07
N ALA A 266 4.56 6.23 17.54
CA ALA A 266 4.23 7.17 16.47
C ALA A 266 4.56 8.64 16.85
N PRO A 267 4.25 9.15 18.07
CA PRO A 267 4.54 10.54 18.42
C PRO A 267 6.04 10.88 18.38
N LEU A 268 6.90 10.01 18.90
CA LEU A 268 8.33 10.24 18.85
C LEU A 268 8.90 10.13 17.43
N LEU A 269 8.36 9.21 16.61
CA LEU A 269 8.74 9.12 15.21
C LEU A 269 8.34 10.38 14.45
N ALA A 270 7.10 10.84 14.58
CA ALA A 270 6.60 12.05 13.91
C ALA A 270 7.48 13.26 14.25
N ARG A 271 7.71 13.49 15.54
CA ARG A 271 8.59 14.56 16.02
C ARG A 271 10.03 14.44 15.48
N THR A 272 10.58 13.21 15.42
CA THR A 272 11.92 12.97 14.87
C THR A 272 11.98 13.31 13.38
N VAL A 273 10.95 12.92 12.61
CA VAL A 273 10.85 13.25 11.17
C VAL A 273 10.71 14.75 10.96
N GLU A 274 9.84 15.43 11.71
CA GLU A 274 9.69 16.89 11.64
C GLU A 274 11.03 17.61 11.90
N MET A 275 11.78 17.17 12.91
CA MET A 275 13.09 17.75 13.24
C MET A 275 14.13 17.46 12.17
N ALA A 276 14.19 16.23 11.66
CA ALA A 276 15.18 15.83 10.66
C ALA A 276 14.96 16.49 9.29
N THR A 277 13.70 16.77 8.92
CA THR A 277 13.33 17.33 7.61
C THR A 277 13.06 18.82 7.63
N GLY A 278 12.73 19.38 8.81
CA GLY A 278 12.22 20.74 8.96
C GLY A 278 10.85 20.94 8.29
N ILE A 279 10.11 19.86 8.03
CA ILE A 279 8.76 19.89 7.46
C ILE A 279 7.77 19.54 8.58
N ARG A 280 6.75 20.38 8.77
CA ARG A 280 5.62 20.08 9.66
C ARG A 280 4.75 19.00 9.03
N LEU A 281 4.39 18.01 9.82
CA LEU A 281 3.40 17.01 9.46
C LEU A 281 2.00 17.54 9.78
N ASP A 282 1.10 17.43 8.80
CA ASP A 282 -0.30 17.77 8.99
C ASP A 282 -1.09 16.54 9.42
N HIS A 283 -0.71 15.35 8.88
CA HIS A 283 -1.35 14.08 9.18
C HIS A 283 -0.36 12.93 9.30
N TYR A 284 -0.83 11.87 9.96
CA TYR A 284 -0.15 10.59 10.13
C TYR A 284 -1.04 9.46 9.68
N ALA A 285 -0.47 8.45 9.03
CA ALA A 285 -1.17 7.20 8.71
C ALA A 285 -0.26 6.00 8.92
N GLU A 286 -0.72 5.01 9.69
CA GLU A 286 -0.01 3.75 9.94
C GLU A 286 -0.84 2.57 9.44
N ILE A 287 -0.17 1.63 8.75
CA ILE A 287 -0.76 0.37 8.32
C ILE A 287 0.12 -0.77 8.85
N GLY A 288 -0.49 -1.66 9.65
CA GLY A 288 0.15 -2.89 10.14
C GLY A 288 0.04 -4.04 9.14
N PHE A 289 0.77 -5.13 9.38
CA PHE A 289 0.77 -6.31 8.50
C PHE A 289 -0.60 -6.94 8.28
N GLY A 290 -1.41 -7.04 9.35
CA GLY A 290 -2.77 -7.58 9.25
C GLY A 290 -3.66 -6.71 8.36
N GLY A 291 -3.64 -5.40 8.60
CA GLY A 291 -4.39 -4.43 7.81
C GLY A 291 -4.00 -4.46 6.33
N PHE A 292 -2.69 -4.47 6.04
CA PHE A 292 -2.17 -4.58 4.69
C PHE A 292 -2.70 -5.85 3.97
N ASN A 293 -2.59 -7.02 4.60
CA ASN A 293 -3.08 -8.27 4.06
C ASN A 293 -4.59 -8.21 3.75
N ASN A 294 -5.38 -7.65 4.66
CA ASN A 294 -6.83 -7.56 4.52
C ASN A 294 -7.25 -6.62 3.38
N ILE A 295 -6.57 -5.47 3.23
CA ILE A 295 -6.82 -4.53 2.11
C ILE A 295 -6.59 -5.23 0.77
N VAL A 296 -5.45 -5.91 0.63
CA VAL A 296 -5.09 -6.57 -0.63
C VAL A 296 -6.08 -7.68 -0.97
N ASN A 297 -6.44 -8.51 0.01
CA ASN A 297 -7.39 -9.60 -0.19
C ASN A 297 -8.81 -9.09 -0.50
N ALA A 298 -9.23 -7.97 0.10
CA ALA A 298 -10.52 -7.35 -0.22
C ALA A 298 -10.59 -6.82 -1.66
N MET A 299 -9.44 -6.55 -2.29
CA MET A 299 -9.33 -6.15 -3.70
C MET A 299 -9.12 -7.32 -4.68
N ASP A 300 -9.23 -8.58 -4.21
CA ASP A 300 -8.88 -9.79 -4.98
C ASP A 300 -7.43 -9.76 -5.50
N GLY A 301 -6.52 -9.18 -4.72
CA GLY A 301 -5.11 -9.07 -5.04
C GLY A 301 -4.72 -7.85 -5.87
N VAL A 302 -3.41 -7.69 -6.09
CA VAL A 302 -2.80 -6.58 -6.83
C VAL A 302 -1.92 -7.11 -7.96
N ASP A 303 -2.09 -6.56 -9.16
CA ASP A 303 -1.35 -6.97 -10.35
C ASP A 303 0.05 -6.33 -10.37
N ILE A 304 1.08 -7.16 -10.34
CA ILE A 304 2.48 -6.75 -10.35
C ILE A 304 3.22 -7.46 -11.49
N CYS A 305 4.03 -6.71 -12.24
CA CYS A 305 4.89 -7.25 -13.29
C CYS A 305 6.35 -7.22 -12.85
N LEU A 306 6.95 -8.39 -12.65
CA LEU A 306 8.33 -8.56 -12.20
C LEU A 306 9.28 -8.78 -13.37
N LYS A 307 10.42 -8.08 -13.41
CA LYS A 307 11.47 -8.26 -14.42
C LYS A 307 12.22 -9.58 -14.27
N GLY A 308 12.26 -10.13 -13.07
CA GLY A 308 12.92 -11.39 -12.72
C GLY A 308 12.24 -12.04 -11.52
N PRO A 309 12.54 -13.34 -11.25
CA PRO A 309 11.98 -14.04 -10.10
C PRO A 309 12.50 -13.45 -8.78
N ILE A 310 11.66 -13.44 -7.74
CA ILE A 310 12.04 -13.00 -6.40
C ILE A 310 11.92 -14.18 -5.45
N LYS A 311 13.06 -14.64 -4.91
CA LYS A 311 13.13 -15.71 -3.90
C LYS A 311 13.82 -15.18 -2.66
N ASP A 312 13.05 -14.90 -1.61
CA ASP A 312 13.55 -14.39 -0.33
C ASP A 312 12.93 -15.17 0.84
N PRO A 313 13.65 -16.20 1.37
CA PRO A 313 13.13 -17.02 2.46
C PRO A 313 12.81 -16.23 3.75
N LYS A 314 13.46 -15.07 3.96
CA LYS A 314 13.23 -14.25 5.15
C LYS A 314 11.94 -13.46 5.10
N SER A 315 11.55 -12.99 3.92
CA SER A 315 10.24 -12.36 3.73
C SER A 315 9.14 -13.36 3.42
N GLY A 316 9.50 -14.57 3.00
CA GLY A 316 8.58 -15.60 2.48
C GLY A 316 8.28 -15.43 0.99
N ALA A 317 8.94 -14.50 0.29
CA ALA A 317 8.71 -14.27 -1.14
C ALA A 317 9.22 -15.45 -1.98
N ASN A 318 8.34 -15.99 -2.82
CA ASN A 318 8.65 -16.94 -3.88
C ASN A 318 7.75 -16.60 -5.07
N LEU A 319 8.21 -15.65 -5.88
CA LEU A 319 7.47 -15.04 -6.98
C LEU A 319 8.22 -15.27 -8.29
N GLU A 320 7.49 -15.65 -9.33
CA GLU A 320 8.06 -15.86 -10.66
C GLU A 320 8.21 -14.53 -11.43
N ALA A 321 9.02 -14.53 -12.50
CA ALA A 321 9.08 -13.38 -13.40
C ALA A 321 7.78 -13.23 -14.21
N GLY A 322 7.50 -12.01 -14.65
CA GLY A 322 6.29 -11.71 -15.45
C GLY A 322 5.18 -11.04 -14.63
N CYS A 323 4.03 -10.86 -15.26
CA CYS A 323 2.88 -10.23 -14.64
C CYS A 323 2.04 -11.28 -13.92
N GLN A 324 1.71 -11.01 -12.66
CA GLN A 324 0.93 -11.89 -11.80
C GLN A 324 0.10 -11.09 -10.79
N THR A 325 -1.03 -11.65 -10.35
CA THR A 325 -1.85 -11.05 -9.28
C THR A 325 -1.39 -11.61 -7.95
N LEU A 326 -0.88 -10.74 -7.09
CA LEU A 326 -0.40 -11.09 -5.75
C LEU A 326 -1.53 -10.95 -4.73
N ASN A 327 -1.81 -12.01 -3.98
CA ASN A 327 -2.70 -11.94 -2.82
C ASN A 327 -2.04 -11.19 -1.64
N GLY A 328 -2.73 -11.05 -0.50
CA GLY A 328 -2.21 -10.32 0.65
C GLY A 328 -0.90 -10.88 1.21
N GLU A 329 -0.77 -12.20 1.32
CA GLU A 329 0.44 -12.89 1.77
C GLU A 329 1.63 -12.64 0.83
N GLN A 330 1.42 -12.89 -0.46
CA GLN A 330 2.42 -12.68 -1.50
C GLN A 330 2.85 -11.22 -1.62
N SER A 331 1.89 -10.30 -1.52
CA SER A 331 2.12 -8.85 -1.53
C SER A 331 2.95 -8.41 -0.33
N LEU A 332 2.64 -8.90 0.87
CA LEU A 332 3.41 -8.61 2.08
C LEU A 332 4.83 -9.17 1.98
N ALA A 333 4.99 -10.37 1.44
CA ALA A 333 6.30 -10.97 1.20
C ALA A 333 7.11 -10.15 0.16
N PHE A 334 6.45 -9.69 -0.92
CA PHE A 334 7.05 -8.86 -1.96
C PHE A 334 7.58 -7.53 -1.41
N VAL A 335 6.76 -6.75 -0.70
CA VAL A 335 7.19 -5.43 -0.17
C VAL A 335 8.23 -5.53 0.95
N ARG A 336 8.43 -6.71 1.54
CA ARG A 336 9.43 -7.01 2.56
C ARG A 336 10.70 -7.64 2.00
N SER A 337 10.70 -8.09 0.73
CA SER A 337 11.83 -8.80 0.13
C SER A 337 13.07 -7.91 -0.03
N ARG A 338 14.25 -8.45 0.28
CA ARG A 338 15.54 -7.74 0.27
C ARG A 338 16.67 -8.59 -0.32
N TYR A 339 16.62 -9.89 -0.07
CA TYR A 339 17.78 -10.78 -0.26
C TYR A 339 17.90 -11.33 -1.67
N TYR A 340 17.00 -10.95 -2.59
CA TYR A 340 17.12 -11.28 -4.01
C TYR A 340 18.16 -10.40 -4.74
N ASP A 341 18.49 -9.20 -4.20
CA ASP A 341 19.57 -8.33 -4.66
C ASP A 341 20.41 -7.87 -3.45
N PRO A 342 21.44 -8.65 -3.06
CA PRO A 342 22.26 -8.36 -1.90
C PRO A 342 23.01 -7.02 -1.98
N ALA A 343 23.36 -6.56 -3.19
CA ALA A 343 24.09 -5.30 -3.39
C ALA A 343 23.23 -4.06 -3.13
N ARG A 344 21.90 -4.17 -3.31
CA ARG A 344 20.94 -3.07 -3.20
C ARG A 344 19.81 -3.34 -2.22
N SER A 345 19.99 -4.25 -1.28
CA SER A 345 18.94 -4.88 -0.48
C SER A 345 17.85 -3.93 0.08
N ASP A 346 18.22 -2.81 0.71
CA ASP A 346 17.25 -1.86 1.26
C ASP A 346 16.67 -0.91 0.19
N LEU A 347 17.46 -0.55 -0.82
CA LEU A 347 16.98 0.26 -1.95
C LEU A 347 16.00 -0.54 -2.81
N ALA A 348 16.32 -1.80 -3.11
CA ALA A 348 15.42 -2.69 -3.84
C ALA A 348 14.08 -2.88 -3.11
N ARG A 349 14.09 -2.98 -1.77
CA ARG A 349 12.87 -3.03 -0.99
C ARG A 349 12.06 -1.74 -1.12
N MET A 350 12.69 -0.56 -1.06
CA MET A 350 11.98 0.71 -1.23
C MET A 350 11.36 0.83 -2.64
N GLU A 351 12.07 0.39 -3.69
CA GLU A 351 11.54 0.31 -5.05
C GLU A 351 10.31 -0.61 -5.14
N ASN A 352 10.36 -1.78 -4.52
CA ASN A 352 9.22 -2.71 -4.45
C ASN A 352 8.02 -2.09 -3.74
N GLN A 353 8.24 -1.39 -2.63
CA GLN A 353 7.18 -0.69 -1.88
C GLN A 353 6.53 0.40 -2.73
N GLN A 354 7.32 1.22 -3.42
CA GLN A 354 6.81 2.26 -4.31
C GLN A 354 6.02 1.68 -5.49
N MET A 355 6.56 0.61 -6.12
CA MET A 355 5.88 -0.12 -7.20
C MET A 355 4.54 -0.68 -6.72
N PHE A 356 4.54 -1.32 -5.55
CA PHE A 356 3.34 -1.90 -4.97
C PHE A 356 2.27 -0.84 -4.65
N LEU A 357 2.64 0.25 -3.99
CA LEU A 357 1.71 1.34 -3.67
C LEU A 357 1.08 1.94 -4.93
N SER A 358 1.87 2.11 -5.99
CA SER A 358 1.36 2.59 -7.28
C SER A 358 0.35 1.60 -7.90
N ALA A 359 0.65 0.31 -7.86
CA ALA A 359 -0.24 -0.74 -8.38
C ALA A 359 -1.52 -0.87 -7.53
N LEU A 360 -1.40 -0.81 -6.20
CA LEU A 360 -2.53 -0.82 -5.26
C LEU A 360 -3.47 0.36 -5.53
N ALA A 361 -2.94 1.57 -5.65
CA ALA A 361 -3.73 2.77 -5.94
C ALA A 361 -4.41 2.69 -7.32
N LYS A 362 -3.76 2.08 -8.33
CA LYS A 362 -4.36 1.81 -9.64
C LYS A 362 -5.50 0.81 -9.55
N LYS A 363 -5.31 -0.30 -8.82
CA LYS A 363 -6.34 -1.35 -8.61
C LYS A 363 -7.56 -0.77 -7.89
N ALA A 364 -7.37 -0.01 -6.82
CA ALA A 364 -8.43 0.61 -6.06
C ALA A 364 -9.28 1.60 -6.88
N LYS A 365 -8.69 2.25 -7.90
CA LYS A 365 -9.40 3.14 -8.84
C LYS A 365 -10.05 2.41 -9.99
N SER A 366 -9.96 1.09 -10.07
CA SER A 366 -10.56 0.33 -11.17
C SER A 366 -12.09 0.40 -11.14
N ALA A 367 -12.70 0.39 -12.32
CA ALA A 367 -14.16 0.39 -12.46
C ALA A 367 -14.82 -0.82 -11.76
N GLY A 368 -14.12 -1.96 -11.71
CA GLY A 368 -14.59 -3.16 -11.02
C GLY A 368 -14.76 -2.97 -9.51
N ILE A 369 -13.97 -2.09 -8.88
CA ILE A 369 -14.13 -1.75 -7.47
C ILE A 369 -15.10 -0.57 -7.31
N LEU A 370 -14.86 0.56 -8.00
CA LEU A 370 -15.61 1.80 -7.75
C LEU A 370 -17.08 1.73 -8.16
N LEU A 371 -17.41 0.98 -9.22
CA LEU A 371 -18.78 0.89 -9.75
C LEU A 371 -19.57 -0.31 -9.21
N ASN A 372 -18.92 -1.24 -8.53
CA ASN A 372 -19.57 -2.40 -7.95
C ASN A 372 -19.67 -2.26 -6.42
N PRO A 373 -20.85 -2.00 -5.84
CA PRO A 373 -21.00 -1.84 -4.38
C PRO A 373 -20.60 -3.11 -3.61
N PHE A 374 -20.75 -4.29 -4.18
CA PHE A 374 -20.36 -5.56 -3.55
C PHE A 374 -18.83 -5.72 -3.45
N SER A 375 -18.06 -5.01 -4.27
CA SER A 375 -16.59 -4.93 -4.17
C SER A 375 -16.14 -3.68 -3.42
N ALA A 376 -16.79 -2.53 -3.66
CA ALA A 376 -16.43 -1.25 -3.03
C ALA A 376 -16.58 -1.30 -1.50
N PHE A 377 -17.66 -1.88 -0.98
CA PHE A 377 -17.94 -1.90 0.44
C PHE A 377 -16.93 -2.76 1.25
N PRO A 378 -16.62 -4.01 0.87
CA PRO A 378 -15.55 -4.78 1.52
C PRO A 378 -14.17 -4.11 1.46
N VAL A 379 -13.83 -3.48 0.34
CA VAL A 379 -12.55 -2.75 0.20
C VAL A 379 -12.52 -1.53 1.10
N ALA A 380 -13.61 -0.76 1.19
CA ALA A 380 -13.71 0.38 2.09
C ALA A 380 -13.61 -0.06 3.56
N ASP A 381 -14.37 -1.08 3.98
CA ASP A 381 -14.32 -1.63 5.34
C ASP A 381 -12.93 -2.12 5.72
N ALA A 382 -12.29 -2.91 4.87
CA ALA A 382 -10.94 -3.42 5.09
C ALA A 382 -9.91 -2.27 5.16
N SER A 383 -10.04 -1.25 4.29
CA SER A 383 -9.11 -0.12 4.25
C SER A 383 -9.23 0.77 5.48
N LEU A 384 -10.46 1.15 5.86
CA LEU A 384 -10.71 2.02 7.02
C LEU A 384 -10.33 1.32 8.33
N SER A 385 -10.63 0.03 8.47
CA SER A 385 -10.30 -0.75 9.68
C SER A 385 -8.80 -1.07 9.80
N ALA A 386 -8.05 -0.97 8.71
CA ALA A 386 -6.63 -1.31 8.65
C ALA A 386 -5.71 -0.14 8.98
N VAL A 387 -6.21 1.09 8.89
CA VAL A 387 -5.42 2.30 9.06
C VAL A 387 -5.59 2.87 10.47
N THR A 388 -4.47 3.33 11.06
CA THR A 388 -4.46 4.18 12.24
C THR A 388 -4.00 5.56 11.80
N VAL A 389 -4.73 6.61 12.17
CA VAL A 389 -4.42 8.00 11.81
C VAL A 389 -4.25 8.87 13.04
N ASP A 390 -3.77 10.10 12.86
CA ASP A 390 -3.79 11.13 13.89
C ASP A 390 -5.23 11.55 14.24
N ASP A 391 -5.42 12.15 15.41
CA ASP A 391 -6.75 12.53 15.93
C ASP A 391 -7.48 13.55 15.05
N ASP A 392 -6.75 14.38 14.30
CA ASP A 392 -7.31 15.41 13.43
C ASP A 392 -7.69 14.90 12.03
N ALA A 393 -7.20 13.72 11.62
CA ALA A 393 -7.45 13.16 10.30
C ALA A 393 -8.81 12.49 10.20
N GLY A 394 -9.66 12.97 9.30
CA GLY A 394 -10.99 12.41 9.03
C GLY A 394 -11.08 11.63 7.72
N LEU A 395 -12.30 11.20 7.42
CA LEU A 395 -12.59 10.43 6.20
C LEU A 395 -12.25 11.20 4.91
N PHE A 396 -12.43 12.52 4.90
CA PHE A 396 -12.11 13.36 3.73
C PHE A 396 -10.61 13.49 3.53
N ASP A 397 -9.83 13.56 4.61
CA ASP A 397 -8.37 13.63 4.56
C ASP A 397 -7.79 12.31 4.03
N LEU A 398 -8.35 11.17 4.46
CA LEU A 398 -8.01 9.86 3.91
C LEU A 398 -8.39 9.72 2.43
N TYR A 399 -9.53 10.28 2.01
CA TYR A 399 -9.91 10.31 0.60
C TYR A 399 -8.89 11.13 -0.24
N ASP A 400 -8.47 12.29 0.24
CA ASP A 400 -7.46 13.13 -0.43
C ASP A 400 -6.09 12.44 -0.45
N LEU A 401 -5.67 11.80 0.66
CA LEU A 401 -4.48 10.94 0.70
C LEU A 401 -4.51 9.88 -0.41
N PHE A 402 -5.62 9.16 -0.51
CA PHE A 402 -5.80 8.11 -1.52
C PHE A 402 -5.77 8.66 -2.95
N LYS A 403 -6.40 9.81 -3.20
CA LYS A 403 -6.41 10.52 -4.48
C LYS A 403 -5.01 10.97 -4.87
N ASP A 404 -4.24 11.52 -3.92
CA ASP A 404 -2.87 11.98 -4.15
C ASP A 404 -1.90 10.84 -4.41
N MET A 405 -2.01 9.73 -3.66
CA MET A 405 -1.31 8.48 -3.97
C MET A 405 -1.63 7.98 -5.38
N GLY A 406 -2.89 8.06 -5.78
CA GLY A 406 -3.31 7.68 -7.11
C GLY A 406 -2.82 8.62 -8.23
N SER A 407 -2.51 9.88 -7.93
CA SER A 407 -1.91 10.81 -8.90
C SER A 407 -0.47 10.42 -9.25
N LEU A 408 0.27 9.89 -8.28
CA LEU A 408 1.63 9.35 -8.49
C LEU A 408 1.63 8.17 -9.48
N SER A 409 0.65 7.27 -9.37
CA SER A 409 0.48 6.14 -10.30
C SER A 409 0.19 6.60 -11.73
N GLY A 410 -0.43 7.76 -11.89
CA GLY A 410 -0.74 8.39 -13.18
C GLY A 410 0.40 9.22 -13.77
N GLY A 411 1.58 9.23 -13.16
CA GLY A 411 2.73 10.04 -13.60
C GLY A 411 2.58 11.56 -13.35
N LYS A 412 1.62 11.96 -12.51
CA LYS A 412 1.36 13.38 -12.17
C LYS A 412 2.07 13.82 -10.88
N GLY A 413 3.11 13.13 -10.46
CA GLY A 413 3.89 13.45 -9.29
C GLY A 413 5.25 12.78 -9.31
N VAL A 414 6.05 13.04 -8.28
CA VAL A 414 7.41 12.55 -8.15
C VAL A 414 7.48 11.54 -7.00
N THR A 415 8.07 10.39 -7.26
CA THR A 415 8.44 9.42 -6.23
C THR A 415 9.96 9.37 -6.16
N THR A 416 10.51 9.61 -4.97
CA THR A 416 11.95 9.67 -4.76
C THR A 416 12.32 9.17 -3.37
N THR A 417 13.61 9.02 -3.12
CA THR A 417 14.17 8.76 -1.79
C THR A 417 14.95 9.99 -1.33
N VAL A 418 15.01 10.25 -0.03
CA VAL A 418 15.90 11.28 0.49
C VAL A 418 17.33 11.03 -0.02
N PRO A 419 18.07 12.06 -0.53
CA PRO A 419 19.43 11.88 -1.03
C PRO A 419 20.35 11.26 0.00
N ILE A 420 21.08 10.20 -0.43
CA ILE A 420 21.93 9.37 0.43
C ILE A 420 23.40 9.60 0.08
N ALA A 421 24.22 9.96 1.08
CA ALA A 421 25.67 10.08 0.95
C ALA A 421 26.37 8.73 1.20
N ASN A 422 25.90 7.96 2.18
CA ASN A 422 26.49 6.67 2.52
C ASN A 422 25.41 5.69 3.03
N PRO A 423 25.08 4.65 2.28
CA PRO A 423 24.06 3.67 2.67
C PRO A 423 24.54 2.64 3.70
N GLY A 424 25.84 2.59 3.99
CA GLY A 424 26.47 1.62 4.90
C GLY A 424 27.34 2.27 5.97
N HIS A 425 26.99 3.48 6.44
CA HIS A 425 27.76 4.19 7.46
C HIS A 425 27.74 3.44 8.80
N MET A 426 28.93 2.97 9.24
CA MET A 426 29.08 2.21 10.47
C MET A 426 29.22 3.15 11.67
N VAL A 427 28.33 2.98 12.65
CA VAL A 427 28.34 3.71 13.92
C VAL A 427 28.55 2.72 15.06
N LYS A 428 29.50 3.03 15.96
CA LYS A 428 29.77 2.21 17.14
C LYS A 428 28.49 2.02 17.95
N ASP A 429 28.24 0.80 18.42
CA ASP A 429 27.10 0.39 19.25
C ASP A 429 25.71 0.47 18.55
N ILE A 430 25.63 1.00 17.30
CA ILE A 430 24.39 1.08 16.51
C ILE A 430 24.45 0.16 15.27
N GLY A 431 25.67 -0.05 14.74
CA GLY A 431 25.89 -0.84 13.54
C GLY A 431 25.74 -0.02 12.25
N SER A 432 25.37 -0.69 11.15
CA SER A 432 25.20 -0.06 9.85
C SER A 432 24.00 0.89 9.84
N THR A 433 24.21 2.13 9.40
CA THR A 433 23.20 3.20 9.28
C THR A 433 23.24 3.80 7.89
N VAL A 434 22.23 4.58 7.54
CA VAL A 434 22.17 5.35 6.29
C VAL A 434 22.42 6.82 6.60
N LEU A 435 23.48 7.37 6.01
CA LEU A 435 23.80 8.79 6.13
C LEU A 435 23.23 9.54 4.93
N TRP A 436 22.42 10.57 5.21
CA TRP A 436 21.88 11.44 4.16
C TRP A 436 22.98 12.32 3.55
N ASP A 437 22.81 12.69 2.28
CA ASP A 437 23.54 13.81 1.70
C ASP A 437 22.93 15.12 2.21
N ASP A 438 23.61 15.79 3.10
CA ASP A 438 23.12 17.00 3.76
C ASP A 438 22.70 18.09 2.77
N LYS A 439 23.47 18.29 1.69
CA LYS A 439 23.17 19.31 0.67
C LYS A 439 21.93 18.92 -0.14
N GLY A 440 21.87 17.70 -0.61
CA GLY A 440 20.75 17.18 -1.37
C GLY A 440 19.47 17.10 -0.54
N ALA A 441 19.55 16.63 0.70
CA ALA A 441 18.41 16.56 1.61
C ALA A 441 17.87 17.97 1.96
N LYS A 442 18.76 18.92 2.27
CA LYS A 442 18.39 20.34 2.48
C LYS A 442 17.69 20.91 1.26
N ALA A 443 18.24 20.70 0.07
CA ALA A 443 17.66 21.21 -1.17
C ALA A 443 16.27 20.61 -1.45
N LEU A 444 16.09 19.29 -1.23
CA LEU A 444 14.84 18.59 -1.36
C LEU A 444 13.75 19.17 -0.45
N PHE A 445 14.02 19.23 0.86
CA PHE A 445 13.04 19.75 1.82
C PHE A 445 12.82 21.25 1.71
N GLN A 446 13.83 22.03 1.24
CA GLN A 446 13.64 23.44 0.92
C GLN A 446 12.73 23.62 -0.30
N ALA A 447 12.84 22.78 -1.32
CA ALA A 447 11.95 22.84 -2.48
C ALA A 447 10.47 22.63 -2.05
N LEU A 448 10.20 21.69 -1.13
CA LEU A 448 8.85 21.53 -0.58
C LEU A 448 8.36 22.77 0.16
N ARG A 449 9.19 23.34 1.05
CA ARG A 449 8.85 24.58 1.78
C ARG A 449 8.54 25.75 0.89
N ASP A 450 9.27 25.86 -0.23
CA ASP A 450 9.11 26.94 -1.21
C ASP A 450 7.97 26.67 -2.22
N GLY A 451 7.26 25.55 -2.10
CA GLY A 451 6.22 25.14 -3.07
C GLY A 451 6.77 24.87 -4.47
N ARG A 452 8.07 24.54 -4.60
CA ARG A 452 8.71 24.19 -5.87
C ARG A 452 8.56 22.70 -6.18
N THR A 453 8.60 22.36 -7.45
CA THR A 453 8.66 20.96 -7.89
C THR A 453 9.91 20.28 -7.33
N VAL A 454 9.75 19.04 -6.90
CA VAL A 454 10.85 18.18 -6.50
C VAL A 454 11.34 17.41 -7.71
N ASP A 455 12.62 17.49 -8.01
CA ASP A 455 13.23 16.63 -9.02
C ASP A 455 13.43 15.22 -8.46
N ALA A 456 13.19 14.20 -9.30
CA ALA A 456 13.54 12.84 -8.93
C ALA A 456 15.05 12.79 -8.65
N ALA A 457 15.45 12.33 -7.46
CA ALA A 457 16.85 12.16 -7.13
C ALA A 457 17.48 11.21 -8.16
N LYS A 458 18.50 11.67 -8.85
CA LYS A 458 19.37 10.81 -9.67
C LYS A 458 20.25 10.02 -8.69
N ASN A 459 19.76 8.87 -8.24
CA ASN A 459 20.55 7.93 -7.42
C ASN A 459 21.46 7.08 -8.29
#